data_03d487c05852425057516a111db09125
#
_entry.id   03d487c05852425057516a111db09125
#
_cell.length_a   1.000
_cell.length_b   1.000
_cell.length_c   1.000
_cell.angle_alpha   90.00
_cell.angle_beta   90.00
_cell.angle_gamma   90.00
#
_symmetry.space_group_name_H-M   'P 1'
#
loop_
_entity.id
_entity.type
_entity.pdbx_description
1 polymer ?
#
loop_
_entity_poly.entity_id
_entity_poly.type
_entity_poly.pdbx_seq_one_letter_code
_entity_poly.pdbx_strand_id
1 'polypeptide(L)'
;MKKILFLLLSGLLLACSGDSNTASPQVKPLMEAVYASGFVVSGDEYQLYSQVDGNLAQILVKEGEKVKKDQPLLVIESNQQNARYALSQQAYEMAKKNYSDGSPVLRELKTAIESSRTKFHYDSLNFLRYDNLLKANATTRAEFDRVKLIYENSKNDYALQSSRYEKVKNDLYLALQNAESQWRVAQEESDHYELRSEVDGMVFKIMKERGELVRRSEVIAIVGKGDDFYLKLTVDELDVQRVKVDQSVIIKIDAYPQKVFKGKVSKVYSLIDTRQQSLRVDATLEDALPANFSGLAVEANIIIRQKEKAIVIPKSVLLPGDSVWIKNSEGKKKIKVTRGIETLDEIEIVEGLDSTTQLLTKK
;
A
#
# COMPACT_ATOMS: atom_id res chain seq x y z
N MET A 1 78.94 -4.10 -60.59
CA MET A 1 78.99 -4.89 -61.86
C MET A 1 77.74 -5.69 -62.05
N LYS A 2 77.12 -5.47 -63.18
CA LYS A 2 76.25 -6.39 -63.94
C LYS A 2 74.89 -6.74 -63.27
N LYS A 3 73.88 -6.22 -63.77
CA LYS A 3 73.05 -6.45 -64.99
C LYS A 3 71.82 -7.27 -64.67
N ILE A 4 70.63 -6.60 -64.75
CA ILE A 4 69.54 -6.87 -65.68
C ILE A 4 69.03 -8.33 -65.64
N LEU A 5 67.77 -8.48 -65.19
CA LEU A 5 66.75 -9.11 -66.04
C LEU A 5 65.36 -8.64 -65.69
N PHE A 6 64.76 -7.90 -66.58
CA PHE A 6 63.35 -7.59 -66.67
C PHE A 6 62.60 -8.85 -67.14
N LEU A 7 61.58 -9.29 -66.41
CA LEU A 7 60.61 -10.16 -67.00
C LEU A 7 59.20 -9.80 -66.49
N LEU A 8 58.46 -9.22 -67.40
CA LEU A 8 57.01 -9.01 -67.34
C LEU A 8 56.32 -10.34 -66.99
N LEU A 9 55.50 -10.32 -65.96
CA LEU A 9 54.38 -11.25 -65.85
C LEU A 9 53.13 -10.47 -65.53
N SER A 10 52.42 -10.08 -66.58
CA SER A 10 51.05 -9.62 -66.57
C SER A 10 50.16 -10.78 -66.11
N GLY A 11 49.78 -10.79 -64.88
CA GLY A 11 48.87 -11.79 -64.30
C GLY A 11 47.60 -11.11 -63.82
N LEU A 12 46.56 -11.17 -64.59
CA LEU A 12 45.14 -11.02 -64.35
C LEU A 12 44.76 -10.67 -62.91
N LEU A 13 44.43 -9.43 -62.70
CA LEU A 13 43.51 -9.02 -61.63
C LEU A 13 42.10 -9.47 -62.02
N LEU A 14 41.73 -10.67 -61.70
CA LEU A 14 40.34 -11.07 -61.52
C LEU A 14 39.84 -10.33 -60.28
N ALA A 15 39.38 -9.12 -60.48
CA ALA A 15 38.52 -8.43 -59.52
C ALA A 15 37.21 -9.25 -59.44
N CYS A 16 37.10 -10.11 -58.44
CA CYS A 16 35.79 -10.52 -57.96
C CYS A 16 35.08 -9.27 -57.41
N SER A 17 34.40 -8.52 -58.31
CA SER A 17 33.35 -7.63 -57.90
C SER A 17 32.20 -8.49 -57.36
N GLY A 18 32.26 -8.81 -56.08
CA GLY A 18 31.14 -9.37 -55.38
C GLY A 18 29.98 -8.38 -55.51
N ASP A 19 29.03 -8.74 -56.31
CA ASP A 19 27.81 -7.96 -56.54
C ASP A 19 27.02 -7.90 -55.20
N SER A 20 27.37 -6.95 -54.37
CA SER A 20 26.80 -6.77 -53.00
C SER A 20 25.38 -6.20 -53.02
N ASN A 21 24.70 -6.29 -54.16
CA ASN A 21 23.37 -5.69 -54.37
C ASN A 21 22.21 -6.71 -54.26
N THR A 22 22.44 -7.89 -53.73
CA THR A 22 21.39 -8.89 -53.57
C THR A 22 21.22 -9.33 -52.13
N ALA A 23 19.99 -9.42 -51.66
CA ALA A 23 19.60 -10.03 -50.39
C ALA A 23 18.72 -11.25 -50.68
N SER A 24 18.78 -12.24 -49.84
CA SER A 24 17.85 -13.37 -49.93
C SER A 24 16.92 -13.38 -48.72
N PRO A 25 15.63 -13.73 -48.91
CA PRO A 25 14.74 -13.94 -47.80
C PRO A 25 15.28 -15.03 -46.88
N GLN A 26 15.17 -14.82 -45.59
CA GLN A 26 15.57 -15.79 -44.58
C GLN A 26 14.35 -16.38 -43.91
N VAL A 27 14.35 -17.70 -43.68
CA VAL A 27 13.33 -18.34 -42.88
C VAL A 27 13.85 -18.44 -41.45
N LYS A 28 13.28 -17.66 -40.54
CA LYS A 28 13.72 -17.64 -39.16
C LYS A 28 12.54 -17.28 -38.20
N PRO A 29 12.72 -17.55 -36.91
CA PRO A 29 11.75 -17.04 -35.91
C PRO A 29 11.69 -15.52 -35.95
N LEU A 30 10.46 -14.98 -35.86
CA LEU A 30 10.25 -13.54 -35.79
C LEU A 30 9.27 -13.24 -34.67
N MET A 31 9.61 -12.26 -33.86
CA MET A 31 8.79 -11.78 -32.74
C MET A 31 8.55 -10.29 -32.91
N GLU A 32 7.30 -9.90 -32.72
CA GLU A 32 6.92 -8.51 -32.58
C GLU A 32 6.67 -8.25 -31.10
N ALA A 33 7.30 -7.22 -30.58
CA ALA A 33 7.19 -6.84 -29.18
C ALA A 33 6.91 -5.36 -29.02
N VAL A 34 6.21 -5.02 -27.96
CA VAL A 34 6.05 -3.66 -27.47
C VAL A 34 7.12 -3.42 -26.42
N TYR A 35 7.86 -2.35 -26.58
CA TYR A 35 8.84 -1.91 -25.60
C TYR A 35 8.15 -1.28 -24.39
N ALA A 36 8.65 -1.59 -23.20
CA ALA A 36 8.26 -0.99 -21.95
C ALA A 36 9.48 -0.80 -21.05
N SER A 37 9.49 0.20 -20.25
CA SER A 37 10.50 0.42 -19.21
C SER A 37 9.83 0.53 -17.85
N GLY A 38 10.59 0.30 -16.79
CA GLY A 38 10.01 0.37 -15.44
C GLY A 38 10.97 -0.04 -14.35
N PHE A 39 10.38 -0.52 -13.27
CA PHE A 39 11.13 -0.92 -12.08
C PHE A 39 10.62 -2.23 -11.50
N VAL A 40 11.52 -2.96 -10.85
CA VAL A 40 11.17 -4.03 -9.93
C VAL A 40 10.58 -3.40 -8.67
N VAL A 41 9.42 -3.86 -8.24
CA VAL A 41 8.73 -3.37 -7.04
C VAL A 41 8.37 -4.56 -6.17
N SER A 42 8.51 -4.40 -4.86
CA SER A 42 8.08 -5.42 -3.90
C SER A 42 6.56 -5.46 -3.78
N GLY A 43 6.01 -6.66 -3.59
CA GLY A 43 4.60 -6.82 -3.24
C GLY A 43 4.25 -6.11 -1.94
N ASP A 44 3.06 -5.50 -1.88
CA ASP A 44 2.59 -4.72 -0.74
C ASP A 44 3.58 -3.66 -0.23
N GLU A 45 4.46 -3.14 -1.12
CA GLU A 45 5.36 -2.05 -0.78
C GLU A 45 4.57 -0.78 -0.50
N TYR A 46 4.82 -0.19 0.66
CA TYR A 46 4.20 1.05 1.08
C TYR A 46 5.18 1.98 1.77
N GLN A 47 4.84 3.26 1.76
CA GLN A 47 5.55 4.28 2.52
C GLN A 47 4.91 4.41 3.89
N LEU A 48 5.69 4.23 4.94
CA LEU A 48 5.25 4.42 6.31
C LEU A 48 5.35 5.91 6.65
N TYR A 49 4.19 6.52 6.87
CA TYR A 49 4.08 7.94 7.22
C TYR A 49 3.94 8.13 8.72
N SER A 50 4.53 9.19 9.24
CA SER A 50 4.24 9.63 10.61
C SER A 50 2.82 10.19 10.70
N GLN A 51 2.10 9.79 11.75
CA GLN A 51 0.78 10.33 12.09
C GLN A 51 0.87 11.50 13.08
N VAL A 52 2.07 11.77 13.62
CA VAL A 52 2.32 12.73 14.70
C VAL A 52 3.57 13.57 14.47
N ASP A 53 3.67 14.67 15.19
CA ASP A 53 4.87 15.49 15.27
C ASP A 53 5.68 15.14 16.51
N GLY A 54 7.01 15.05 16.41
CA GLY A 54 7.90 14.77 17.55
C GLY A 54 9.32 14.51 17.11
N ASN A 55 10.16 14.03 18.01
CA ASN A 55 11.53 13.63 17.70
C ASN A 55 11.60 12.11 17.57
N LEU A 56 12.35 11.60 16.58
CA LEU A 56 12.60 10.16 16.46
C LEU A 56 13.49 9.69 17.62
N ALA A 57 12.88 9.09 18.62
CA ALA A 57 13.56 8.68 19.85
C ALA A 57 14.33 7.37 19.67
N GLN A 58 13.73 6.39 18.98
CA GLN A 58 14.33 5.07 18.80
C GLN A 58 14.03 4.51 17.41
N ILE A 59 15.01 3.80 16.87
CA ILE A 59 14.90 2.97 15.67
C ILE A 59 15.10 1.53 16.16
N LEU A 60 14.03 0.71 16.08
CA LEU A 60 14.01 -0.64 16.65
C LEU A 60 14.42 -1.72 15.64
N VAL A 61 14.56 -1.36 14.36
CA VAL A 61 14.86 -2.26 13.24
C VAL A 61 15.94 -1.67 12.35
N LYS A 62 16.54 -2.50 11.50
CA LYS A 62 17.55 -2.07 10.51
C LYS A 62 17.00 -2.20 9.09
N GLU A 63 17.59 -1.44 8.17
CA GLU A 63 17.36 -1.65 6.74
C GLU A 63 17.78 -3.07 6.36
N GLY A 64 16.94 -3.76 5.55
CA GLY A 64 17.11 -5.16 5.17
C GLY A 64 16.60 -6.17 6.22
N GLU A 65 16.12 -5.73 7.38
CA GLU A 65 15.60 -6.62 8.42
C GLU A 65 14.17 -7.08 8.11
N LYS A 66 13.91 -8.36 8.36
CA LYS A 66 12.57 -8.94 8.25
C LYS A 66 11.72 -8.56 9.45
N VAL A 67 10.49 -8.13 9.18
CA VAL A 67 9.53 -7.67 10.17
C VAL A 67 8.19 -8.39 10.03
N LYS A 68 7.45 -8.46 11.13
CA LYS A 68 6.09 -9.01 11.16
C LYS A 68 5.07 -7.88 11.19
N LYS A 69 3.87 -8.18 10.74
CA LYS A 69 2.73 -7.27 10.92
C LYS A 69 2.58 -6.90 12.41
N ASP A 70 2.23 -5.65 12.68
CA ASP A 70 2.09 -5.05 14.02
C ASP A 70 3.40 -4.97 14.84
N GLN A 71 4.55 -5.37 14.27
CA GLN A 71 5.85 -5.22 14.93
C GLN A 71 6.23 -3.73 14.99
N PRO A 72 6.62 -3.21 16.18
CA PRO A 72 7.12 -1.84 16.30
C PRO A 72 8.45 -1.68 15.55
N LEU A 73 8.53 -0.60 14.75
CA LEU A 73 9.68 -0.27 13.91
C LEU A 73 10.43 0.95 14.44
N LEU A 74 9.69 1.98 14.81
CA LEU A 74 10.22 3.29 15.15
C LEU A 74 9.40 3.89 16.28
N VAL A 75 10.03 4.62 17.19
CA VAL A 75 9.37 5.33 18.29
C VAL A 75 9.64 6.82 18.17
N ILE A 76 8.57 7.60 18.10
CA ILE A 76 8.60 9.06 18.14
C ILE A 76 8.30 9.48 19.58
N GLU A 77 8.88 10.55 20.06
CA GLU A 77 8.65 11.06 21.41
C GLU A 77 8.20 12.51 21.38
N SER A 78 7.21 12.80 22.21
CA SER A 78 6.74 14.15 22.50
C SER A 78 6.47 14.29 23.98
N ASN A 79 7.23 15.15 24.66
CA ASN A 79 7.03 15.42 26.09
C ASN A 79 5.63 15.93 26.40
N GLN A 80 5.04 16.69 25.49
CA GLN A 80 3.66 17.21 25.64
C GLN A 80 2.64 16.07 25.64
N GLN A 81 2.77 15.11 24.73
CA GLN A 81 1.84 14.00 24.63
C GLN A 81 1.97 13.05 25.82
N ASN A 82 3.19 12.75 26.25
CA ASN A 82 3.44 11.92 27.44
C ASN A 82 2.80 12.54 28.68
N ALA A 83 2.94 13.87 28.87
CA ALA A 83 2.29 14.58 29.97
C ALA A 83 0.76 14.53 29.88
N ARG A 84 0.19 14.70 28.68
CA ARG A 84 -1.27 14.65 28.45
C ARG A 84 -1.83 13.25 28.76
N TYR A 85 -1.17 12.19 28.30
CA TYR A 85 -1.54 10.82 28.61
C TYR A 85 -1.53 10.55 30.12
N ALA A 86 -0.43 10.91 30.81
CA ALA A 86 -0.31 10.73 32.25
C ALA A 86 -1.40 11.48 33.05
N LEU A 87 -1.71 12.71 32.66
CA LEU A 87 -2.77 13.51 33.30
C LEU A 87 -4.15 12.90 33.08
N SER A 88 -4.46 12.43 31.87
CA SER A 88 -5.76 11.81 31.57
C SER A 88 -5.93 10.49 32.30
N GLN A 89 -4.87 9.68 32.41
CA GLN A 89 -4.84 8.44 33.18
C GLN A 89 -5.10 8.71 34.67
N GLN A 90 -4.42 9.69 35.22
CA GLN A 90 -4.62 10.08 36.65
C GLN A 90 -6.03 10.57 36.91
N ALA A 91 -6.61 11.35 36.00
CA ALA A 91 -8.00 11.82 36.11
C ALA A 91 -9.00 10.66 36.07
N TYR A 92 -8.79 9.68 35.17
CA TYR A 92 -9.60 8.48 35.10
C TYR A 92 -9.53 7.65 36.39
N GLU A 93 -8.33 7.38 36.90
CA GLU A 93 -8.16 6.61 38.15
C GLU A 93 -8.80 7.33 39.35
N MET A 94 -8.72 8.64 39.43
CA MET A 94 -9.39 9.43 40.46
C MET A 94 -10.92 9.36 40.36
N ALA A 95 -11.46 9.52 39.15
CA ALA A 95 -12.91 9.43 38.94
C ALA A 95 -13.43 8.02 39.24
N LYS A 96 -12.69 6.97 38.86
CA LYS A 96 -12.99 5.57 39.18
C LYS A 96 -13.02 5.31 40.70
N LYS A 97 -12.06 5.84 41.44
CA LYS A 97 -12.03 5.78 42.90
C LYS A 97 -13.22 6.48 43.55
N ASN A 98 -13.59 7.67 43.02
CA ASN A 98 -14.71 8.44 43.54
C ASN A 98 -16.08 7.77 43.30
N TYR A 99 -16.22 7.01 42.20
CA TYR A 99 -17.46 6.27 41.91
C TYR A 99 -17.50 4.86 42.58
N SER A 100 -16.40 4.35 43.08
CA SER A 100 -16.32 3.03 43.70
C SER A 100 -17.13 2.91 44.99
N ASP A 101 -17.45 1.68 45.39
CA ASP A 101 -18.13 1.40 46.67
C ASP A 101 -17.33 1.88 47.89
N GLY A 102 -16.02 2.04 47.74
CA GLY A 102 -15.12 2.61 48.75
C GLY A 102 -15.11 4.12 48.83
N SER A 103 -15.86 4.84 47.97
CA SER A 103 -15.92 6.29 47.94
C SER A 103 -16.35 6.87 49.29
N PRO A 104 -15.55 7.78 49.89
CA PRO A 104 -15.92 8.44 51.11
C PRO A 104 -17.25 9.23 51.01
N VAL A 105 -17.47 9.89 49.86
CA VAL A 105 -18.68 10.66 49.59
C VAL A 105 -19.92 9.76 49.55
N LEU A 106 -19.86 8.65 48.81
CA LEU A 106 -20.97 7.72 48.71
C LEU A 106 -21.26 7.01 50.07
N ARG A 107 -20.22 6.72 50.86
CA ARG A 107 -20.41 6.17 52.22
C ARG A 107 -21.09 7.13 53.18
N GLU A 108 -20.69 8.41 53.16
CA GLU A 108 -21.33 9.45 53.95
C GLU A 108 -22.82 9.53 53.63
N LEU A 109 -23.17 9.61 52.34
CA LEU A 109 -24.55 9.67 51.88
C LEU A 109 -25.36 8.41 52.24
N LYS A 110 -24.74 7.19 52.09
CA LYS A 110 -25.38 5.96 52.55
C LYS A 110 -25.68 5.96 54.06
N THR A 111 -24.75 6.49 54.89
CA THR A 111 -24.95 6.62 56.31
C THR A 111 -26.11 7.59 56.64
N ALA A 112 -26.20 8.69 55.88
CA ALA A 112 -27.31 9.63 56.03
C ALA A 112 -28.68 9.03 55.67
N ILE A 113 -28.74 8.19 54.61
CA ILE A 113 -29.93 7.42 54.23
C ILE A 113 -30.33 6.47 55.33
N GLU A 114 -29.39 5.68 55.85
CA GLU A 114 -29.71 4.71 56.92
C GLU A 114 -30.18 5.39 58.20
N SER A 115 -29.61 6.53 58.56
CA SER A 115 -30.08 7.33 59.72
C SER A 115 -31.49 7.83 59.50
N SER A 116 -31.79 8.46 58.34
CA SER A 116 -33.14 8.96 58.02
C SER A 116 -34.16 7.83 57.89
N ARG A 117 -33.76 6.67 57.34
CA ARG A 117 -34.58 5.46 57.23
C ARG A 117 -34.96 4.92 58.59
N THR A 118 -34.03 4.84 59.55
CA THR A 118 -34.26 4.38 60.90
C THR A 118 -35.26 5.30 61.62
N LYS A 119 -35.08 6.62 61.47
CA LYS A 119 -36.01 7.60 62.03
C LYS A 119 -37.41 7.47 61.42
N PHE A 120 -37.51 7.42 60.09
CA PHE A 120 -38.78 7.23 59.39
C PHE A 120 -39.50 5.93 59.82
N HIS A 121 -38.76 4.85 59.97
CA HIS A 121 -39.33 3.59 60.46
C HIS A 121 -39.90 3.71 61.86
N TYR A 122 -39.18 4.33 62.78
CA TYR A 122 -39.66 4.60 64.13
C TYR A 122 -40.92 5.47 64.15
N ASP A 123 -40.90 6.59 63.43
CA ASP A 123 -42.03 7.51 63.37
C ASP A 123 -43.24 6.90 62.67
N SER A 124 -43.03 6.02 61.71
CA SER A 124 -44.08 5.24 61.03
C SER A 124 -44.81 4.30 62.00
N LEU A 125 -44.06 3.55 62.83
CA LEU A 125 -44.65 2.69 63.84
C LEU A 125 -45.40 3.49 64.90
N ASN A 126 -44.88 4.64 65.29
CA ASN A 126 -45.53 5.52 66.24
C ASN A 126 -46.82 6.14 65.65
N PHE A 127 -46.79 6.57 64.41
CA PHE A 127 -48.01 7.06 63.72
C PHE A 127 -49.09 5.96 63.67
N LEU A 128 -48.78 4.72 63.31
CA LEU A 128 -49.73 3.59 63.29
C LEU A 128 -50.33 3.33 64.69
N ARG A 129 -49.52 3.45 65.74
CA ARG A 129 -49.99 3.30 67.11
C ARG A 129 -50.99 4.35 67.47
N TYR A 130 -50.70 5.61 67.17
CA TYR A 130 -51.60 6.76 67.47
C TYR A 130 -52.86 6.74 66.61
N ASP A 131 -52.82 6.28 65.40
CA ASP A 131 -53.97 6.05 64.52
C ASP A 131 -54.97 5.05 65.14
N ASN A 132 -54.47 3.93 65.74
CA ASN A 132 -55.25 2.96 66.42
C ASN A 132 -55.82 3.51 67.75
N LEU A 133 -55.03 4.34 68.48
CA LEU A 133 -55.51 4.97 69.72
C LEU A 133 -56.63 5.99 69.45
N LEU A 134 -56.51 6.75 68.35
CA LEU A 134 -57.55 7.72 67.93
C LEU A 134 -58.84 7.01 67.56
N LYS A 135 -58.78 5.88 66.85
CA LYS A 135 -59.94 5.05 66.52
C LYS A 135 -60.60 4.48 67.72
N ALA A 136 -59.83 4.20 68.78
CA ALA A 136 -60.33 3.71 70.09
C ALA A 136 -60.76 4.83 71.06
N ASN A 137 -60.75 6.11 70.60
CA ASN A 137 -61.00 7.28 71.44
C ASN A 137 -60.04 7.42 72.64
N ALA A 138 -58.83 6.88 72.56
CA ALA A 138 -57.84 6.84 73.65
C ALA A 138 -56.75 7.90 73.55
N THR A 139 -56.86 8.84 72.57
CA THR A 139 -55.97 10.01 72.39
C THR A 139 -56.73 11.22 71.83
N THR A 140 -56.11 12.41 71.88
CA THR A 140 -56.70 13.66 71.34
C THR A 140 -56.34 13.81 69.85
N ARG A 141 -57.18 14.52 69.11
CA ARG A 141 -56.93 14.86 67.70
C ARG A 141 -55.63 15.66 67.55
N ALA A 142 -55.38 16.65 68.44
CA ALA A 142 -54.16 17.47 68.40
C ALA A 142 -52.89 16.60 68.55
N GLU A 143 -52.89 15.63 69.43
CA GLU A 143 -51.73 14.74 69.60
C GLU A 143 -51.52 13.79 68.39
N PHE A 144 -52.61 13.29 67.81
CA PHE A 144 -52.54 12.54 66.57
C PHE A 144 -51.95 13.39 65.43
N ASP A 145 -52.45 14.64 65.25
CA ASP A 145 -51.98 15.54 64.19
C ASP A 145 -50.50 15.91 64.38
N ARG A 146 -50.01 16.06 65.60
CA ARG A 146 -48.60 16.23 65.92
C ARG A 146 -47.74 15.02 65.49
N VAL A 147 -48.17 13.80 65.82
CA VAL A 147 -47.44 12.60 65.47
C VAL A 147 -47.49 12.36 63.96
N LYS A 148 -48.59 12.66 63.30
CA LYS A 148 -48.72 12.62 61.84
C LYS A 148 -47.73 13.57 61.14
N LEU A 149 -47.60 14.80 61.64
CA LEU A 149 -46.62 15.78 61.09
C LEU A 149 -45.18 15.26 61.24
N ILE A 150 -44.83 14.64 62.39
CA ILE A 150 -43.49 14.05 62.60
C ILE A 150 -43.23 12.93 61.61
N TYR A 151 -44.20 12.04 61.36
CA TYR A 151 -44.13 10.99 60.38
C TYR A 151 -43.95 11.50 58.96
N GLU A 152 -44.74 12.51 58.54
CA GLU A 152 -44.65 13.10 57.22
C GLU A 152 -43.29 13.79 57.00
N ASN A 153 -42.77 14.48 58.02
CA ASN A 153 -41.44 15.09 57.97
C ASN A 153 -40.31 14.04 57.82
N SER A 154 -40.36 12.96 58.63
CA SER A 154 -39.31 11.91 58.51
C SER A 154 -39.40 11.16 57.21
N LYS A 155 -40.61 10.93 56.66
CA LYS A 155 -40.81 10.36 55.32
C LYS A 155 -40.18 11.21 54.24
N ASN A 156 -40.43 12.53 54.28
CA ASN A 156 -39.89 13.46 53.31
C ASN A 156 -38.35 13.57 53.43
N ASP A 157 -37.80 13.57 54.64
CA ASP A 157 -36.36 13.57 54.89
C ASP A 157 -35.68 12.33 54.29
N TYR A 158 -36.25 11.11 54.56
CA TYR A 158 -35.74 9.87 53.94
C TYR A 158 -35.77 9.93 52.40
N ALA A 159 -36.84 10.40 51.80
CA ALA A 159 -36.96 10.57 50.37
C ALA A 159 -35.92 11.57 49.80
N LEU A 160 -35.70 12.66 50.52
CA LEU A 160 -34.69 13.68 50.15
C LEU A 160 -33.27 13.13 50.19
N GLN A 161 -32.89 12.42 51.27
CA GLN A 161 -31.54 11.81 51.36
C GLN A 161 -31.32 10.74 50.27
N SER A 162 -32.34 9.93 49.97
CA SER A 162 -32.30 8.96 48.88
C SER A 162 -32.09 9.59 47.52
N SER A 163 -32.87 10.67 47.22
CA SER A 163 -32.73 11.41 45.97
C SER A 163 -31.36 12.08 45.84
N ARG A 164 -30.83 12.62 46.93
CA ARG A 164 -29.49 13.22 46.99
C ARG A 164 -28.40 12.25 46.68
N TYR A 165 -28.48 11.02 47.24
CA TYR A 165 -27.54 9.91 46.97
C TYR A 165 -27.56 9.56 45.49
N GLU A 166 -28.74 9.32 44.90
CA GLU A 166 -28.86 8.94 43.50
C GLU A 166 -28.33 10.04 42.56
N LYS A 167 -28.62 11.32 42.88
CA LYS A 167 -28.09 12.44 42.12
C LYS A 167 -26.56 12.47 42.13
N VAL A 168 -25.94 12.41 43.33
CA VAL A 168 -24.48 12.45 43.45
C VAL A 168 -23.83 11.22 42.81
N LYS A 169 -24.44 10.03 42.98
CA LYS A 169 -23.98 8.81 42.31
C LYS A 169 -23.98 8.94 40.78
N ASN A 170 -25.06 9.52 40.21
CA ASN A 170 -25.16 9.78 38.77
C ASN A 170 -24.13 10.82 38.31
N ASP A 171 -23.92 11.90 39.08
CA ASP A 171 -22.91 12.92 38.76
C ASP A 171 -21.49 12.32 38.75
N LEU A 172 -21.16 11.46 39.72
CA LEU A 172 -19.88 10.73 39.76
C LEU A 172 -19.74 9.72 38.61
N TYR A 173 -20.83 9.06 38.23
CA TYR A 173 -20.83 8.16 37.06
C TYR A 173 -20.54 8.91 35.75
N LEU A 174 -21.19 10.06 35.56
CA LEU A 174 -20.93 10.92 34.38
C LEU A 174 -19.48 11.43 34.36
N ALA A 175 -18.96 11.81 35.54
CA ALA A 175 -17.56 12.22 35.67
C ALA A 175 -16.58 11.09 35.31
N LEU A 176 -16.89 9.85 35.72
CA LEU A 176 -16.11 8.65 35.34
C LEU A 176 -16.14 8.42 33.83
N GLN A 177 -17.32 8.46 33.19
CA GLN A 177 -17.46 8.25 31.76
C GLN A 177 -16.69 9.30 30.95
N ASN A 178 -16.74 10.56 31.38
CA ASN A 178 -16.00 11.63 30.74
C ASN A 178 -14.48 11.44 30.88
N ALA A 179 -14.00 11.09 32.07
CA ALA A 179 -12.58 10.85 32.31
C ALA A 179 -12.07 9.62 31.55
N GLU A 180 -12.85 8.54 31.47
CA GLU A 180 -12.56 7.35 30.71
C GLU A 180 -12.44 7.67 29.20
N SER A 181 -13.38 8.44 28.67
CA SER A 181 -13.34 8.85 27.26
C SER A 181 -12.09 9.66 26.95
N GLN A 182 -11.74 10.62 27.82
CA GLN A 182 -10.53 11.45 27.64
C GLN A 182 -9.25 10.62 27.71
N TRP A 183 -9.18 9.69 28.66
CA TRP A 183 -8.03 8.78 28.77
C TRP A 183 -7.89 7.89 27.56
N ARG A 184 -8.99 7.31 27.04
CA ARG A 184 -8.98 6.46 25.84
C ARG A 184 -8.49 7.22 24.60
N VAL A 185 -8.97 8.47 24.41
CA VAL A 185 -8.49 9.33 23.31
C VAL A 185 -6.99 9.61 23.45
N ALA A 186 -6.52 9.92 24.66
CA ALA A 186 -5.10 10.19 24.89
C ALA A 186 -4.24 8.93 24.71
N GLN A 187 -4.77 7.74 24.98
CA GLN A 187 -4.12 6.46 24.75
C GLN A 187 -3.99 6.18 23.25
N GLU A 188 -5.06 6.30 22.48
CA GLU A 188 -5.02 6.14 21.01
C GLU A 188 -4.05 7.16 20.36
N GLU A 189 -4.07 8.42 20.81
CA GLU A 189 -3.09 9.39 20.36
C GLU A 189 -1.65 8.97 20.70
N SER A 190 -1.41 8.32 21.85
CA SER A 190 -0.10 7.83 22.24
C SER A 190 0.36 6.64 21.40
N ASP A 191 -0.55 5.77 20.96
CA ASP A 191 -0.23 4.61 20.13
C ASP A 191 0.29 5.04 18.74
N HIS A 192 -0.10 6.22 18.24
CA HIS A 192 0.41 6.79 16.99
C HIS A 192 1.89 7.22 17.05
N TYR A 193 2.48 7.29 18.24
CA TYR A 193 3.91 7.59 18.42
C TYR A 193 4.80 6.37 18.24
N GLU A 194 4.24 5.16 18.21
CA GLU A 194 4.92 3.92 17.89
C GLU A 194 4.52 3.48 16.48
N LEU A 195 5.42 3.68 15.52
CA LEU A 195 5.19 3.30 14.14
C LEU A 195 5.41 1.80 13.97
N ARG A 196 4.40 1.09 13.48
CA ARG A 196 4.39 -0.38 13.33
C ARG A 196 4.29 -0.80 11.86
N SER A 197 4.72 -2.02 11.56
CA SER A 197 4.57 -2.60 10.25
C SER A 197 3.12 -3.01 9.98
N GLU A 198 2.61 -2.67 8.78
CA GLU A 198 1.28 -3.08 8.32
C GLU A 198 1.27 -4.49 7.70
N VAL A 199 2.47 -5.04 7.38
CA VAL A 199 2.62 -6.32 6.67
C VAL A 199 3.73 -7.16 7.28
N ASP A 200 3.66 -8.47 7.04
CA ASP A 200 4.83 -9.35 7.17
C ASP A 200 5.76 -9.08 5.98
N GLY A 201 7.01 -8.67 6.24
CA GLY A 201 7.88 -8.25 5.15
C GLY A 201 9.29 -7.87 5.57
N MET A 202 9.82 -6.83 4.94
CA MET A 202 11.17 -6.32 5.15
C MET A 202 11.17 -4.79 5.11
N VAL A 203 12.01 -4.17 5.90
CA VAL A 203 12.29 -2.73 5.85
C VAL A 203 13.29 -2.46 4.74
N PHE A 204 12.86 -1.78 3.67
CA PHE A 204 13.76 -1.44 2.56
C PHE A 204 14.60 -0.21 2.85
N LYS A 205 14.00 0.80 3.46
CA LYS A 205 14.68 2.06 3.75
C LYS A 205 14.11 2.76 4.97
N ILE A 206 14.97 3.43 5.72
CA ILE A 206 14.61 4.36 6.80
C ILE A 206 15.10 5.75 6.38
N MET A 207 14.19 6.74 6.36
CA MET A 207 14.45 8.08 5.83
C MET A 207 14.93 9.08 6.88
N LYS A 208 14.97 8.67 8.15
CA LYS A 208 15.27 9.53 9.30
C LYS A 208 16.27 8.88 10.23
N GLU A 209 17.09 9.72 10.84
CA GLU A 209 18.03 9.32 11.87
C GLU A 209 17.47 9.59 13.28
N ARG A 210 18.00 8.86 14.27
CA ARG A 210 17.65 9.07 15.67
C ARG A 210 17.95 10.50 16.11
N GLY A 211 16.98 11.15 16.74
CA GLY A 211 17.06 12.53 17.23
C GLY A 211 16.54 13.57 16.24
N GLU A 212 16.25 13.19 15.00
CA GLU A 212 15.66 14.10 14.02
C GLU A 212 14.21 14.43 14.32
N LEU A 213 13.79 15.64 13.94
CA LEU A 213 12.40 16.07 13.98
C LEU A 213 11.61 15.36 12.87
N VAL A 214 10.51 14.75 13.27
CA VAL A 214 9.52 14.11 12.41
C VAL A 214 8.25 14.96 12.41
N ARG A 215 7.67 15.14 11.24
CA ARG A 215 6.40 15.86 11.06
C ARG A 215 5.29 14.93 10.62
N ARG A 216 4.07 15.29 10.94
CA ARG A 216 2.87 14.58 10.45
C ARG A 216 2.88 14.50 8.93
N SER A 217 2.49 13.34 8.39
CA SER A 217 2.47 13.04 6.94
C SER A 217 3.84 13.02 6.27
N GLU A 218 4.94 12.98 7.04
CA GLU A 218 6.28 12.76 6.52
C GLU A 218 6.56 11.27 6.36
N VAL A 219 7.19 10.88 5.24
CA VAL A 219 7.62 9.50 4.99
C VAL A 219 8.82 9.19 5.87
N ILE A 220 8.72 8.15 6.69
CA ILE A 220 9.77 7.76 7.64
C ILE A 220 10.48 6.47 7.20
N ALA A 221 9.76 5.53 6.60
CA ALA A 221 10.32 4.29 6.12
C ALA A 221 9.59 3.76 4.89
N ILE A 222 10.22 2.83 4.18
CA ILE A 222 9.62 2.04 3.10
C ILE A 222 9.67 0.58 3.53
N VAL A 223 8.51 -0.07 3.53
CA VAL A 223 8.34 -1.47 3.96
C VAL A 223 7.54 -2.21 2.89
N GLY A 224 7.82 -3.50 2.70
CA GLY A 224 7.08 -4.33 1.75
C GLY A 224 7.45 -5.81 1.89
N LYS A 225 6.85 -6.68 1.10
CA LYS A 225 7.19 -8.12 1.11
C LYS A 225 8.60 -8.33 0.57
N GLY A 226 9.44 -9.03 1.32
CA GLY A 226 10.84 -9.25 0.97
C GLY A 226 11.09 -10.36 -0.05
N ASP A 227 10.08 -11.10 -0.46
CA ASP A 227 10.17 -12.31 -1.31
C ASP A 227 9.17 -12.32 -2.48
N ASP A 228 8.29 -11.34 -2.56
CA ASP A 228 7.31 -11.20 -3.64
C ASP A 228 7.63 -9.92 -4.45
N PHE A 229 8.08 -10.09 -5.68
CA PHE A 229 8.46 -8.99 -6.57
C PHE A 229 7.71 -9.07 -7.89
N TYR A 230 7.32 -7.92 -8.40
CA TYR A 230 6.72 -7.76 -9.71
C TYR A 230 7.34 -6.58 -10.45
N LEU A 231 7.07 -6.48 -11.74
CA LEU A 231 7.52 -5.36 -12.56
C LEU A 231 6.40 -4.35 -12.72
N LYS A 232 6.68 -3.12 -12.37
CA LYS A 232 5.83 -1.98 -12.69
C LYS A 232 6.36 -1.34 -13.95
N LEU A 233 5.70 -1.63 -15.09
CA LEU A 233 6.11 -1.20 -16.42
C LEU A 233 5.28 -0.04 -16.91
N THR A 234 5.90 0.77 -17.75
CA THR A 234 5.29 1.90 -18.44
C THR A 234 5.34 1.63 -19.94
N VAL A 235 4.18 1.63 -20.60
CA VAL A 235 3.98 1.37 -22.02
C VAL A 235 3.48 2.65 -22.69
N ASP A 236 3.99 2.98 -23.88
CA ASP A 236 3.55 4.12 -24.67
C ASP A 236 2.06 4.02 -25.06
N GLU A 237 1.35 5.16 -25.06
CA GLU A 237 -0.08 5.23 -25.38
C GLU A 237 -0.41 4.65 -26.76
N LEU A 238 0.48 4.78 -27.74
CA LEU A 238 0.28 4.26 -29.09
C LEU A 238 0.23 2.73 -29.15
N ASP A 239 0.84 2.05 -28.19
CA ASP A 239 0.93 0.59 -28.15
C ASP A 239 -0.10 -0.07 -27.18
N VAL A 240 -0.85 0.72 -26.44
CA VAL A 240 -1.77 0.24 -25.39
C VAL A 240 -2.77 -0.81 -25.89
N GLN A 241 -3.33 -0.62 -27.08
CA GLN A 241 -4.32 -1.57 -27.64
C GLN A 241 -3.75 -2.95 -27.95
N ARG A 242 -2.42 -3.06 -28.06
CA ARG A 242 -1.68 -4.27 -28.43
C ARG A 242 -1.28 -5.11 -27.21
N VAL A 243 -1.29 -4.50 -26.02
CA VAL A 243 -0.88 -5.15 -24.77
C VAL A 243 -2.08 -5.79 -24.06
N LYS A 244 -1.94 -7.06 -23.68
CA LYS A 244 -2.98 -7.85 -23.01
C LYS A 244 -2.38 -8.65 -21.86
N VAL A 245 -3.22 -8.99 -20.89
CA VAL A 245 -2.86 -9.93 -19.81
C VAL A 245 -2.43 -11.29 -20.41
N ASP A 246 -1.55 -11.99 -19.72
CA ASP A 246 -0.94 -13.27 -20.06
C ASP A 246 0.05 -13.26 -21.23
N GLN A 247 0.34 -12.11 -21.84
CA GLN A 247 1.42 -12.00 -22.81
C GLN A 247 2.78 -12.24 -22.15
N SER A 248 3.66 -12.98 -22.85
CA SER A 248 5.03 -13.23 -22.41
C SER A 248 5.86 -11.96 -22.49
N VAL A 249 6.72 -11.76 -21.50
CA VAL A 249 7.62 -10.60 -21.40
C VAL A 249 9.06 -11.10 -21.31
N ILE A 250 9.92 -10.55 -22.15
CA ILE A 250 11.37 -10.70 -22.07
C ILE A 250 11.91 -9.48 -21.33
N ILE A 251 12.62 -9.71 -20.23
CA ILE A 251 13.01 -8.68 -19.28
C ILE A 251 14.53 -8.64 -19.18
N LYS A 252 15.08 -7.44 -19.25
CA LYS A 252 16.46 -7.14 -18.97
C LYS A 252 16.52 -6.20 -17.77
N ILE A 253 17.26 -6.59 -16.76
CA ILE A 253 17.46 -5.79 -15.54
C ILE A 253 18.86 -5.22 -15.59
N ASP A 254 19.02 -3.91 -15.45
CA ASP A 254 20.30 -3.21 -15.60
C ASP A 254 21.39 -3.74 -14.64
N ALA A 255 20.97 -4.10 -13.43
CA ALA A 255 21.88 -4.70 -12.44
C ALA A 255 22.40 -6.10 -12.84
N TYR A 256 21.77 -6.78 -13.80
CA TYR A 256 22.13 -8.14 -14.25
C TYR A 256 22.29 -8.22 -15.78
N PRO A 257 23.27 -7.51 -16.37
CA PRO A 257 23.38 -7.33 -17.82
C PRO A 257 23.60 -8.63 -18.61
N GLN A 258 24.09 -9.67 -17.97
CA GLN A 258 24.34 -10.98 -18.58
C GLN A 258 23.14 -11.94 -18.50
N LYS A 259 22.07 -11.57 -17.80
CA LYS A 259 20.92 -12.44 -17.57
C LYS A 259 19.66 -11.84 -18.15
N VAL A 260 18.96 -12.62 -18.94
CA VAL A 260 17.61 -12.30 -19.44
C VAL A 260 16.61 -13.05 -18.60
N PHE A 261 15.63 -12.35 -18.08
CA PHE A 261 14.55 -12.90 -17.28
C PHE A 261 13.30 -13.05 -18.14
N LYS A 262 12.43 -13.95 -17.74
CA LYS A 262 11.12 -14.16 -18.35
C LYS A 262 10.03 -13.80 -17.38
N GLY A 263 8.90 -13.38 -17.93
CA GLY A 263 7.73 -13.04 -17.15
C GLY A 263 6.47 -13.01 -17.99
N LYS A 264 5.37 -12.65 -17.33
CA LYS A 264 4.06 -12.48 -17.99
C LYS A 264 3.38 -11.21 -17.52
N VAL A 265 2.65 -10.57 -18.43
CA VAL A 265 1.77 -9.47 -18.09
C VAL A 265 0.69 -9.98 -17.13
N SER A 266 0.68 -9.47 -15.92
CA SER A 266 -0.31 -9.85 -14.88
C SER A 266 -1.49 -8.91 -14.84
N LYS A 267 -1.27 -7.63 -15.17
CA LYS A 267 -2.32 -6.62 -15.11
C LYS A 267 -2.05 -5.47 -16.08
N VAL A 268 -3.11 -5.04 -16.78
CA VAL A 268 -3.11 -3.84 -17.61
C VAL A 268 -4.07 -2.84 -16.95
N TYR A 269 -3.59 -1.65 -16.66
CA TYR A 269 -4.41 -0.62 -16.04
C TYR A 269 -5.21 0.15 -17.09
N SER A 270 -6.33 0.75 -16.69
CA SER A 270 -7.23 1.46 -17.61
C SER A 270 -7.04 2.97 -17.61
N LEU A 271 -6.11 3.49 -16.79
CA LEU A 271 -5.86 4.93 -16.68
C LEU A 271 -4.53 5.28 -17.33
N ILE A 272 -4.58 6.15 -18.34
CA ILE A 272 -3.41 6.71 -19.02
C ILE A 272 -2.90 7.90 -18.22
N ASP A 273 -1.60 7.95 -17.96
CA ASP A 273 -0.95 9.16 -17.46
C ASP A 273 -0.79 10.14 -18.62
N THR A 274 -1.61 11.19 -18.61
CA THR A 274 -1.64 12.20 -19.68
C THR A 274 -0.38 13.06 -19.76
N ARG A 275 0.42 13.16 -18.69
CA ARG A 275 1.68 13.88 -18.68
C ARG A 275 2.79 13.08 -19.36
N GLN A 276 2.82 11.78 -19.11
CA GLN A 276 3.82 10.87 -19.67
C GLN A 276 3.34 10.18 -20.96
N GLN A 277 2.07 10.37 -21.36
CA GLN A 277 1.41 9.68 -22.48
C GLN A 277 1.64 8.16 -22.43
N SER A 278 1.41 7.58 -21.27
CA SER A 278 1.78 6.20 -21.01
C SER A 278 0.75 5.46 -20.14
N LEU A 279 0.76 4.15 -20.25
CA LEU A 279 -0.08 3.26 -19.47
C LEU A 279 0.79 2.39 -18.54
N ARG A 280 0.34 2.23 -17.31
CA ARG A 280 0.92 1.27 -16.39
C ARG A 280 0.50 -0.16 -16.75
N VAL A 281 1.48 -1.04 -16.81
CA VAL A 281 1.32 -2.49 -16.96
C VAL A 281 2.14 -3.18 -15.89
N ASP A 282 1.54 -4.09 -15.13
CA ASP A 282 2.29 -4.92 -14.19
C ASP A 282 2.59 -6.28 -14.82
N ALA A 283 3.77 -6.81 -14.56
CA ALA A 283 4.19 -8.14 -15.00
C ALA A 283 4.81 -8.93 -13.85
N THR A 284 4.54 -10.23 -13.81
CA THR A 284 5.19 -11.15 -12.89
C THR A 284 6.50 -11.68 -13.48
N LEU A 285 7.46 -11.97 -12.61
CA LEU A 285 8.69 -12.69 -12.95
C LEU A 285 8.44 -14.20 -12.83
N GLU A 286 8.85 -14.97 -13.83
CA GLU A 286 8.86 -16.44 -13.76
C GLU A 286 10.15 -16.94 -13.09
N ASP A 287 11.23 -16.18 -13.20
CA ASP A 287 12.52 -16.48 -12.60
C ASP A 287 12.70 -15.72 -11.30
N ALA A 288 13.23 -16.35 -10.26
CA ALA A 288 13.58 -15.68 -9.03
C ALA A 288 14.73 -14.68 -9.24
N LEU A 289 14.62 -13.53 -8.59
CA LEU A 289 15.70 -12.55 -8.57
C LEU A 289 16.90 -13.08 -7.75
N PRO A 290 18.15 -12.82 -8.20
CA PRO A 290 19.35 -13.24 -7.45
C PRO A 290 19.46 -12.56 -6.08
N ALA A 291 18.88 -11.36 -5.91
CA ALA A 291 18.82 -10.63 -4.67
C ALA A 291 17.52 -9.82 -4.59
N ASN A 292 17.06 -9.60 -3.37
CA ASN A 292 15.76 -9.00 -3.05
C ASN A 292 15.86 -7.46 -3.00
N PHE A 293 16.05 -6.82 -4.14
CA PHE A 293 16.11 -5.38 -4.27
C PHE A 293 14.85 -4.84 -4.94
N SER A 294 14.15 -3.93 -4.28
CA SER A 294 13.15 -3.07 -4.90
C SER A 294 13.82 -1.84 -5.54
N GLY A 295 13.22 -1.30 -6.60
CA GLY A 295 13.72 -0.12 -7.29
C GLY A 295 14.73 -0.39 -8.41
N LEU A 296 15.05 -1.65 -8.76
CA LEU A 296 15.91 -1.97 -9.90
C LEU A 296 15.25 -1.55 -11.21
N ALA A 297 15.97 -0.78 -12.04
CA ALA A 297 15.52 -0.40 -13.37
C ALA A 297 15.47 -1.60 -14.32
N VAL A 298 14.43 -1.65 -15.14
CA VAL A 298 14.19 -2.73 -16.10
C VAL A 298 13.78 -2.21 -17.46
N GLU A 299 14.25 -2.89 -18.51
CA GLU A 299 13.72 -2.82 -19.87
C GLU A 299 12.96 -4.12 -20.16
N ALA A 300 11.77 -4.00 -20.73
CA ALA A 300 10.92 -5.12 -21.03
C ALA A 300 10.42 -5.09 -22.47
N ASN A 301 10.35 -6.25 -23.10
CA ASN A 301 9.74 -6.45 -24.40
C ASN A 301 8.53 -7.37 -24.24
N ILE A 302 7.33 -6.80 -24.35
CA ILE A 302 6.06 -7.53 -24.26
C ILE A 302 5.76 -8.14 -25.62
N ILE A 303 5.76 -9.47 -25.73
CA ILE A 303 5.56 -10.18 -27.00
C ILE A 303 4.09 -10.12 -27.38
N ILE A 304 3.80 -9.48 -28.50
CA ILE A 304 2.43 -9.33 -29.01
C ILE A 304 2.12 -10.33 -30.14
N ARG A 305 3.13 -10.70 -30.93
CA ARG A 305 3.01 -11.74 -31.96
C ARG A 305 4.33 -12.51 -32.09
N GLN A 306 4.25 -13.80 -32.31
CA GLN A 306 5.41 -14.67 -32.52
C GLN A 306 5.10 -15.67 -33.61
N LYS A 307 6.06 -15.91 -34.50
CA LYS A 307 6.05 -16.98 -35.48
C LYS A 307 7.39 -17.72 -35.46
N GLU A 308 7.35 -19.04 -35.41
CA GLU A 308 8.56 -19.88 -35.40
C GLU A 308 9.26 -19.90 -36.77
N LYS A 309 8.49 -19.75 -37.84
CA LYS A 309 9.00 -19.73 -39.23
C LYS A 309 8.33 -18.60 -39.98
N ALA A 310 9.07 -17.54 -40.23
CA ALA A 310 8.63 -16.42 -41.05
C ALA A 310 9.63 -16.19 -42.16
N ILE A 311 9.16 -15.88 -43.36
CA ILE A 311 10.01 -15.40 -44.45
C ILE A 311 10.30 -13.94 -44.19
N VAL A 312 11.52 -13.61 -43.87
CA VAL A 312 11.94 -12.29 -43.40
C VAL A 312 12.89 -11.65 -44.39
N ILE A 313 12.68 -10.37 -44.68
CA ILE A 313 13.55 -9.53 -45.48
C ILE A 313 13.96 -8.25 -44.71
N PRO A 314 15.15 -7.70 -44.98
CA PRO A 314 15.51 -6.36 -44.44
C PRO A 314 14.54 -5.29 -44.93
N LYS A 315 14.12 -4.39 -44.04
CA LYS A 315 13.25 -3.24 -44.40
C LYS A 315 13.81 -2.38 -45.53
N SER A 316 15.12 -2.27 -45.63
CA SER A 316 15.81 -1.50 -46.67
C SER A 316 15.51 -1.97 -48.09
N VAL A 317 15.05 -3.22 -48.25
CA VAL A 317 14.70 -3.78 -49.57
C VAL A 317 13.26 -3.48 -49.98
N LEU A 318 12.40 -3.11 -49.00
CA LEU A 318 11.00 -2.80 -49.27
C LEU A 318 10.86 -1.41 -49.96
N LEU A 319 10.06 -1.39 -50.98
CA LEU A 319 9.74 -0.19 -51.71
C LEU A 319 8.36 0.38 -51.32
N PRO A 320 8.12 1.70 -51.56
CA PRO A 320 6.77 2.26 -51.38
C PRO A 320 5.71 1.48 -52.17
N GLY A 321 4.55 1.23 -51.51
CA GLY A 321 3.46 0.46 -52.07
C GLY A 321 3.65 -1.04 -51.96
N ASP A 322 4.35 -1.51 -50.89
CA ASP A 322 4.51 -2.92 -50.51
C ASP A 322 5.00 -3.81 -51.65
N SER A 323 6.13 -3.44 -52.20
CA SER A 323 6.73 -4.11 -53.35
C SER A 323 8.23 -4.25 -53.18
N VAL A 324 8.82 -5.24 -53.83
CA VAL A 324 10.26 -5.50 -53.87
C VAL A 324 10.73 -5.74 -55.30
N TRP A 325 12.02 -5.42 -55.54
CA TRP A 325 12.66 -5.82 -56.80
C TRP A 325 13.24 -7.25 -56.64
N ILE A 326 12.87 -8.12 -57.57
CA ILE A 326 13.45 -9.48 -57.68
C ILE A 326 14.28 -9.57 -58.92
N LYS A 327 15.32 -10.41 -58.88
CA LYS A 327 16.12 -10.83 -60.05
C LYS A 327 15.54 -12.15 -60.58
N ASN A 328 15.13 -12.17 -61.84
CA ASN A 328 14.74 -13.38 -62.55
C ASN A 328 15.58 -13.53 -63.82
N SER A 329 15.35 -14.60 -64.61
CA SER A 329 16.07 -14.90 -65.84
C SER A 329 15.93 -13.81 -66.92
N GLU A 330 14.91 -12.97 -66.88
CA GLU A 330 14.62 -11.90 -67.83
C GLU A 330 15.07 -10.52 -67.35
N GLY A 331 15.65 -10.40 -66.14
CA GLY A 331 16.15 -9.13 -65.56
C GLY A 331 15.50 -8.78 -64.23
N LYS A 332 15.24 -7.47 -64.03
CA LYS A 332 14.57 -6.95 -62.81
C LYS A 332 13.06 -6.96 -62.97
N LYS A 333 12.35 -7.51 -61.99
CA LYS A 333 10.89 -7.49 -61.93
C LYS A 333 10.44 -6.93 -60.58
N LYS A 334 9.49 -6.00 -60.58
CA LYS A 334 8.83 -5.47 -59.37
C LYS A 334 7.64 -6.38 -59.08
N ILE A 335 7.57 -6.88 -57.85
CA ILE A 335 6.45 -7.70 -57.38
C ILE A 335 5.85 -7.04 -56.13
N LYS A 336 4.53 -7.20 -55.99
CA LYS A 336 3.79 -6.77 -54.79
C LYS A 336 3.87 -7.90 -53.75
N VAL A 337 4.00 -7.52 -52.51
CA VAL A 337 4.13 -8.45 -51.38
C VAL A 337 3.11 -8.10 -50.31
N THR A 338 2.66 -9.09 -49.55
CA THR A 338 1.82 -8.92 -48.38
C THR A 338 2.70 -8.93 -47.11
N ARG A 339 2.68 -7.83 -46.37
CA ARG A 339 3.46 -7.68 -45.15
C ARG A 339 2.81 -8.42 -43.97
N GLY A 340 3.61 -8.99 -43.10
CA GLY A 340 3.21 -9.57 -41.82
C GLY A 340 3.77 -8.81 -40.63
N ILE A 341 4.50 -9.50 -39.77
CA ILE A 341 5.19 -8.93 -38.59
C ILE A 341 6.30 -7.97 -39.04
N GLU A 342 6.38 -6.85 -38.39
CA GLU A 342 7.38 -5.80 -38.67
C GLU A 342 8.18 -5.52 -37.40
N THR A 343 9.51 -5.57 -37.49
CA THR A 343 10.45 -5.19 -36.43
C THR A 343 11.21 -3.93 -36.81
N LEU A 344 12.19 -3.52 -36.03
CA LEU A 344 12.98 -2.31 -36.32
C LEU A 344 13.69 -2.41 -37.68
N ASP A 345 14.34 -3.55 -37.97
CA ASP A 345 15.21 -3.72 -39.13
C ASP A 345 14.64 -4.66 -40.20
N GLU A 346 13.65 -5.46 -39.87
CA GLU A 346 13.17 -6.57 -40.68
C GLU A 346 11.65 -6.60 -40.77
N ILE A 347 11.18 -7.23 -41.86
CA ILE A 347 9.75 -7.38 -42.12
C ILE A 347 9.44 -8.79 -42.62
N GLU A 348 8.38 -9.38 -42.10
CA GLU A 348 7.82 -10.62 -42.61
C GLU A 348 7.09 -10.40 -43.92
N ILE A 349 7.28 -11.30 -44.86
CA ILE A 349 6.48 -11.41 -46.08
C ILE A 349 5.60 -12.64 -45.98
N VAL A 350 4.30 -12.42 -45.95
CA VAL A 350 3.31 -13.51 -45.86
C VAL A 350 3.02 -14.14 -47.24
N GLU A 351 2.97 -13.26 -48.26
CA GLU A 351 2.69 -13.69 -49.63
C GLU A 351 3.54 -12.91 -50.63
N GLY A 352 3.86 -13.52 -51.76
CA GLY A 352 4.56 -12.91 -52.86
C GLY A 352 6.06 -13.23 -52.96
N LEU A 353 6.64 -13.88 -51.95
CA LEU A 353 8.04 -14.33 -51.98
C LEU A 353 8.13 -15.76 -51.44
N ASP A 354 9.13 -16.44 -51.95
CA ASP A 354 9.62 -17.69 -51.36
C ASP A 354 11.10 -17.55 -50.90
N SER A 355 11.59 -18.52 -50.15
CA SER A 355 12.95 -18.48 -49.55
C SER A 355 14.09 -18.51 -50.58
N THR A 356 13.80 -18.81 -51.84
CA THR A 356 14.81 -18.95 -52.92
C THR A 356 14.89 -17.68 -53.76
N THR A 357 13.98 -16.71 -53.56
CA THR A 357 13.89 -15.50 -54.34
C THR A 357 15.11 -14.59 -54.10
N GLN A 358 15.77 -14.10 -55.15
CA GLN A 358 16.83 -13.12 -55.04
C GLN A 358 16.26 -11.68 -55.07
N LEU A 359 16.45 -10.95 -53.98
CA LEU A 359 16.03 -9.57 -53.85
C LEU A 359 17.15 -8.63 -54.25
N LEU A 360 16.81 -7.55 -54.90
CA LEU A 360 17.75 -6.48 -55.22
C LEU A 360 17.69 -5.38 -54.17
N THR A 361 18.84 -5.10 -53.56
CA THR A 361 18.94 -4.00 -52.60
C THR A 361 18.96 -2.67 -53.33
N LYS A 362 18.36 -1.64 -52.74
CA LYS A 362 18.44 -0.27 -53.24
C LYS A 362 19.89 0.22 -53.10
N LYS A 363 20.43 0.83 -54.18
CA LYS A 363 21.64 1.65 -54.09
C LYS A 363 21.33 2.92 -53.33
#